data_5b0940aa53ab1eaa015735e17ac2cd43
#
_entry.id   5b0940aa53ab1eaa015735e17ac2cd43
#
_cell.length_a   1.000
_cell.length_b   1.000
_cell.length_c   1.000
_cell.angle_alpha   90.00
_cell.angle_beta   90.00
_cell.angle_gamma   90.00
#
_symmetry.space_group_name_H-M   'P 1'
#
loop_
_entity.id
_entity.type
_entity.pdbx_description
1 polymer ?
#
loop_
_entity_poly.entity_id
_entity_poly.type
_entity_poly.pdbx_seq_one_letter_code
_entity_poly.pdbx_strand_id
1 'polypeptide(L)'
;MKKFLSLFLCLTCILTLAACGKKAAPITLPQADKITSIDITFEENTVSHSDKTWISEIIADISSSEPTKKESVQDFPQAKNYIKIDFRLETGTITIFAYEDSGKYYLEQPYQGIYKTDRKLFERLNETD
;
A
#
# COMPACT_ATOMS: atom_id res chain seq x y z
N MET A 1 46.38 -17.85 7.15
CA MET A 1 45.82 -16.50 7.00
C MET A 1 45.02 -16.32 5.73
N LYS A 2 45.49 -16.76 4.55
CA LYS A 2 44.75 -16.62 3.27
C LYS A 2 43.40 -17.36 3.26
N LYS A 3 43.28 -18.48 3.94
CA LYS A 3 42.01 -19.25 4.02
C LYS A 3 40.93 -18.56 4.86
N PHE A 4 41.30 -17.84 5.91
CA PHE A 4 40.36 -17.09 6.76
C PHE A 4 39.88 -15.82 6.05
N LEU A 5 40.71 -15.18 5.26
CA LEU A 5 40.34 -13.99 4.50
C LEU A 5 39.32 -14.34 3.39
N SER A 6 39.49 -15.49 2.73
CA SER A 6 38.53 -15.98 1.73
C SER A 6 37.18 -16.34 2.35
N LEU A 7 37.17 -16.96 3.52
CA LEU A 7 35.95 -17.31 4.23
C LEU A 7 35.18 -16.07 4.70
N PHE A 8 35.90 -15.05 5.16
CA PHE A 8 35.32 -13.78 5.59
C PHE A 8 34.70 -13.00 4.41
N LEU A 9 35.38 -13.03 3.25
CA LEU A 9 34.86 -12.37 2.04
C LEU A 9 33.60 -13.07 1.52
N CYS A 10 33.53 -14.39 1.57
CA CYS A 10 32.30 -15.14 1.20
C CYS A 10 31.14 -14.85 2.16
N LEU A 11 31.41 -14.72 3.45
CA LEU A 11 30.38 -14.41 4.44
C LEU A 11 29.78 -13.01 4.27
N THR A 12 30.61 -12.02 3.93
CA THR A 12 30.14 -10.66 3.61
C THR A 12 29.32 -10.62 2.32
N CYS A 13 29.68 -11.40 1.30
CA CYS A 13 28.88 -11.50 0.08
C CYS A 13 27.49 -12.13 0.32
N ILE A 14 27.39 -13.12 1.21
CA ILE A 14 26.11 -13.74 1.55
C ILE A 14 25.21 -12.76 2.29
N LEU A 15 25.74 -11.93 3.17
CA LEU A 15 25.00 -10.92 3.90
C LEU A 15 24.47 -9.80 2.99
N THR A 16 25.21 -9.44 1.94
CA THR A 16 24.75 -8.44 0.96
C THR A 16 23.65 -8.97 0.05
N LEU A 17 23.65 -10.26 -0.27
CA LEU A 17 22.59 -10.90 -1.06
C LEU A 17 21.27 -11.04 -0.26
N ALA A 18 21.33 -11.20 1.05
CA ALA A 18 20.16 -11.25 1.91
C ALA A 18 19.45 -9.88 2.07
N ALA A 19 20.15 -8.78 1.77
CA ALA A 19 19.56 -7.43 1.81
C ALA A 19 18.75 -7.09 0.54
N CYS A 20 18.95 -7.81 -0.58
CA CYS A 20 18.18 -7.65 -1.80
C CYS A 20 16.89 -8.45 -1.72
N GLY A 21 15.73 -7.80 -1.54
CA GLY A 21 14.43 -8.44 -1.57
C GLY A 21 13.62 -8.35 -0.27
N LYS A 22 13.87 -7.35 0.55
CA LYS A 22 13.02 -7.04 1.69
C LYS A 22 11.64 -6.58 1.22
N LYS A 23 10.59 -7.11 1.86
CA LYS A 23 9.24 -6.59 1.72
C LYS A 23 9.17 -5.17 2.28
N ALA A 24 8.23 -4.37 1.76
CA ALA A 24 7.93 -3.05 2.29
C ALA A 24 7.59 -3.12 3.79
N ALA A 25 7.79 -2.01 4.50
CA ALA A 25 7.22 -1.83 5.84
C ALA A 25 5.68 -1.95 5.76
N PRO A 26 4.99 -2.34 6.84
CA PRO A 26 3.54 -2.37 6.86
C PRO A 26 2.94 -1.05 6.38
N ILE A 27 1.78 -1.10 5.71
CA ILE A 27 1.10 0.10 5.23
C ILE A 27 0.80 1.04 6.41
N THR A 28 1.08 2.32 6.23
CA THR A 28 0.89 3.34 7.27
C THR A 28 -0.42 4.07 7.06
N LEU A 29 -1.36 3.88 7.98
CA LEU A 29 -2.66 4.52 7.94
C LEU A 29 -2.87 5.40 9.17
N PRO A 30 -3.65 6.49 9.04
CA PRO A 30 -4.10 7.25 10.20
C PRO A 30 -5.06 6.43 11.04
N GLN A 31 -5.19 6.78 12.32
CA GLN A 31 -6.20 6.18 13.19
C GLN A 31 -7.61 6.57 12.69
N ALA A 32 -8.55 5.63 12.74
CA ALA A 32 -9.89 5.83 12.22
C ALA A 32 -10.63 7.02 12.88
N ASP A 33 -10.38 7.27 14.16
CA ASP A 33 -10.97 8.41 14.90
C ASP A 33 -10.42 9.78 14.47
N LYS A 34 -9.28 9.81 13.77
CA LYS A 34 -8.70 11.04 13.22
C LYS A 34 -9.17 11.35 11.80
N ILE A 35 -9.82 10.40 11.14
CA ILE A 35 -10.29 10.55 9.76
C ILE A 35 -11.67 11.24 9.78
N THR A 36 -11.79 12.36 9.08
CA THR A 36 -13.06 13.09 8.92
C THR A 36 -13.91 12.52 7.80
N SER A 37 -13.27 12.11 6.71
CA SER A 37 -13.89 11.42 5.57
C SER A 37 -12.86 10.65 4.77
N ILE A 38 -13.34 9.70 3.96
CA ILE A 38 -12.55 9.02 2.94
C ILE A 38 -13.19 9.33 1.59
N ASP A 39 -12.40 9.93 0.70
CA ASP A 39 -12.82 10.22 -0.67
C ASP A 39 -12.28 9.15 -1.60
N ILE A 40 -13.17 8.47 -2.31
CA ILE A 40 -12.84 7.45 -3.30
C ILE A 40 -13.03 8.04 -4.68
N THR A 41 -11.95 8.14 -5.46
CA THR A 41 -11.98 8.69 -6.82
C THR A 41 -11.66 7.61 -7.83
N PHE A 42 -12.56 7.37 -8.76
CA PHE A 42 -12.34 6.54 -9.92
C PHE A 42 -12.62 7.37 -11.19
N GLU A 43 -11.65 7.45 -12.07
CA GLU A 43 -11.67 8.36 -13.22
C GLU A 43 -11.93 9.80 -12.77
N GLU A 44 -13.05 10.39 -13.15
CA GLU A 44 -13.44 11.76 -12.78
C GLU A 44 -14.50 11.83 -11.66
N ASN A 45 -14.92 10.66 -11.15
CA ASN A 45 -15.98 10.58 -10.17
C ASN A 45 -15.42 10.37 -8.76
N THR A 46 -15.83 11.20 -7.83
CA THR A 46 -15.45 11.10 -6.41
C THR A 46 -16.68 10.87 -5.54
N VAL A 47 -16.60 9.86 -4.68
CA VAL A 47 -17.61 9.59 -3.64
C VAL A 47 -16.95 9.77 -2.28
N SER A 48 -17.57 10.55 -1.41
CA SER A 48 -17.06 10.84 -0.07
C SER A 48 -17.85 10.06 0.98
N HIS A 49 -17.13 9.34 1.84
CA HIS A 49 -17.70 8.55 2.94
C HIS A 49 -17.29 9.15 4.28
N SER A 50 -18.27 9.49 5.11
CA SER A 50 -18.05 10.03 6.46
C SER A 50 -18.64 9.17 7.59
N ASP A 51 -19.26 8.04 7.26
CA ASP A 51 -19.75 7.08 8.23
C ASP A 51 -18.60 6.44 9.02
N LYS A 52 -18.64 6.56 10.34
CA LYS A 52 -17.55 6.11 11.22
C LYS A 52 -17.37 4.58 11.21
N THR A 53 -18.45 3.83 11.10
CA THR A 53 -18.39 2.37 11.03
C THR A 53 -17.73 1.93 9.72
N TRP A 54 -18.18 2.49 8.60
CA TRP A 54 -17.58 2.21 7.30
C TRP A 54 -16.08 2.55 7.26
N ILE A 55 -15.70 3.73 7.79
CA ILE A 55 -14.30 4.17 7.88
C ILE A 55 -13.47 3.16 8.67
N SER A 56 -13.95 2.72 9.85
CA SER A 56 -13.25 1.75 10.68
C SER A 56 -13.07 0.40 9.98
N GLU A 57 -14.07 -0.07 9.27
CA GLU A 57 -14.01 -1.32 8.50
C GLU A 57 -13.03 -1.24 7.33
N ILE A 58 -13.04 -0.14 6.58
CA ILE A 58 -12.09 0.07 5.47
C ILE A 58 -10.66 0.15 5.97
N ILE A 59 -10.40 0.86 7.07
CA ILE A 59 -9.08 0.92 7.68
C ILE A 59 -8.60 -0.48 8.11
N ALA A 60 -9.46 -1.30 8.70
CA ALA A 60 -9.14 -2.66 9.09
C ALA A 60 -8.80 -3.53 7.87
N ASP A 61 -9.60 -3.45 6.81
CA ASP A 61 -9.40 -4.21 5.57
C ASP A 61 -8.09 -3.81 4.88
N ILE A 62 -7.80 -2.53 4.77
CA ILE A 62 -6.55 -2.03 4.19
C ILE A 62 -5.36 -2.45 5.04
N SER A 63 -5.47 -2.37 6.36
CA SER A 63 -4.39 -2.75 7.30
C SER A 63 -4.04 -4.24 7.22
N SER A 64 -4.96 -5.09 6.76
CA SER A 64 -4.74 -6.52 6.58
C SER A 64 -3.99 -6.86 5.28
N SER A 65 -3.71 -5.88 4.42
CA SER A 65 -2.96 -6.09 3.19
C SER A 65 -1.52 -6.54 3.46
N GLU A 66 -0.98 -7.36 2.55
CA GLU A 66 0.34 -7.96 2.72
C GLU A 66 1.41 -7.18 1.95
N PRO A 67 2.52 -6.77 2.60
CA PRO A 67 3.64 -6.15 1.91
C PRO A 67 4.21 -7.06 0.83
N THR A 68 4.53 -6.48 -0.32
CA THR A 68 5.23 -7.16 -1.41
C THR A 68 6.68 -6.68 -1.50
N LYS A 69 7.46 -7.31 -2.36
CA LYS A 69 8.83 -6.88 -2.68
C LYS A 69 8.88 -5.79 -3.76
N LYS A 70 7.73 -5.40 -4.30
CA LYS A 70 7.64 -4.32 -5.30
C LYS A 70 7.80 -2.97 -4.61
N GLU A 71 8.60 -2.11 -5.21
CA GLU A 71 8.84 -0.77 -4.71
C GLU A 71 7.84 0.23 -5.31
N SER A 72 7.48 1.23 -4.53
CA SER A 72 6.75 2.41 -4.99
C SER A 72 7.70 3.61 -4.96
N VAL A 73 8.07 4.08 -6.14
CA VAL A 73 9.03 5.18 -6.31
C VAL A 73 8.44 6.35 -7.12
N GLN A 74 7.12 6.42 -7.18
CA GLN A 74 6.39 7.37 -7.99
C GLN A 74 5.12 7.87 -7.29
N ASP A 75 4.59 8.98 -7.76
CA ASP A 75 3.40 9.61 -7.19
C ASP A 75 2.10 8.87 -7.53
N PHE A 76 2.08 8.11 -8.62
CA PHE A 76 0.91 7.39 -9.14
C PHE A 76 1.27 5.97 -9.54
N PRO A 77 0.33 5.01 -9.43
CA PRO A 77 0.54 3.66 -9.96
C PRO A 77 0.81 3.68 -11.48
N GLN A 78 1.62 2.75 -11.94
CA GLN A 78 1.82 2.52 -13.38
C GLN A 78 0.67 1.73 -14.02
N ALA A 79 -0.29 1.28 -13.24
CA ALA A 79 -1.49 0.62 -13.74
C ALA A 79 -2.32 1.58 -14.60
N LYS A 80 -2.95 1.03 -15.65
CA LYS A 80 -3.76 1.82 -16.60
C LYS A 80 -4.96 2.48 -15.92
N ASN A 81 -5.61 1.76 -15.00
CA ASN A 81 -6.74 2.24 -14.22
C ASN A 81 -6.47 1.99 -12.75
N TYR A 82 -6.76 2.96 -11.91
CA TYR A 82 -6.63 2.84 -10.46
C TYR A 82 -7.69 3.66 -9.75
N ILE A 83 -7.96 3.26 -8.51
CA ILE A 83 -8.81 3.99 -7.58
C ILE A 83 -7.90 4.81 -6.67
N LYS A 84 -8.18 6.11 -6.55
CA LYS A 84 -7.50 6.99 -5.60
C LYS A 84 -8.30 7.03 -4.31
N ILE A 85 -7.63 6.83 -3.18
CA ILE A 85 -8.22 6.82 -1.84
C ILE A 85 -7.58 7.92 -1.02
N ASP A 86 -8.32 8.97 -0.73
CA ASP A 86 -7.88 10.10 0.08
C ASP A 86 -8.48 10.03 1.48
N PHE A 87 -7.61 9.81 2.48
CA PHE A 87 -7.99 9.89 3.89
C PHE A 87 -7.87 11.34 4.34
N ARG A 88 -9.01 11.98 4.58
CA ARG A 88 -9.08 13.38 5.00
C ARG A 88 -8.92 13.48 6.52
N LEU A 89 -7.98 14.30 6.96
CA LEU A 89 -7.69 14.61 8.36
C LEU A 89 -7.82 16.12 8.56
N GLU A 90 -7.96 16.58 9.78
CA GLU A 90 -7.91 18.03 10.08
C GLU A 90 -6.56 18.65 9.69
N THR A 91 -5.48 17.87 9.77
CA THR A 91 -4.11 18.32 9.50
C THR A 91 -3.65 18.10 8.06
N GLY A 92 -4.45 17.46 7.21
CA GLY A 92 -4.06 17.19 5.83
C GLY A 92 -4.72 15.94 5.24
N THR A 93 -4.11 15.39 4.21
CA THR A 93 -4.63 14.23 3.48
C THR A 93 -3.53 13.20 3.29
N ILE A 94 -3.86 11.92 3.52
CA ILE A 94 -3.03 10.78 3.17
C ILE A 94 -3.69 10.07 1.99
N THR A 95 -2.92 9.81 0.94
CA THR A 95 -3.39 9.18 -0.29
C THR A 95 -2.77 7.82 -0.49
N ILE A 96 -3.59 6.82 -0.81
CA ILE A 96 -3.17 5.53 -1.33
C ILE A 96 -3.97 5.21 -2.59
N PHE A 97 -3.50 4.23 -3.36
CA PHE A 97 -4.14 3.80 -4.60
C PHE A 97 -4.47 2.32 -4.55
N ALA A 98 -5.56 1.93 -5.21
CA ALA A 98 -5.93 0.54 -5.39
C ALA A 98 -6.04 0.23 -6.88
N TYR A 99 -5.52 -0.91 -7.32
CA TYR A 99 -5.60 -1.34 -8.71
C TYR A 99 -5.55 -2.86 -8.86
N GLU A 100 -5.96 -3.31 -10.03
CA GLU A 100 -5.84 -4.70 -10.46
C GLU A 100 -4.70 -4.81 -11.49
N ASP A 101 -3.89 -5.84 -11.34
CA ASP A 101 -2.85 -6.19 -12.31
C ASP A 101 -2.78 -7.71 -12.46
N SER A 102 -3.03 -8.19 -13.68
CA SER A 102 -2.96 -9.61 -14.04
C SER A 102 -3.82 -10.52 -13.14
N GLY A 103 -5.02 -10.07 -12.81
CA GLY A 103 -5.98 -10.80 -11.96
C GLY A 103 -5.69 -10.75 -10.47
N LYS A 104 -4.72 -9.94 -10.04
CA LYS A 104 -4.36 -9.71 -8.64
C LYS A 104 -4.65 -8.27 -8.25
N TYR A 105 -4.94 -8.06 -6.98
CA TYR A 105 -5.35 -6.77 -6.44
C TYR A 105 -4.26 -6.21 -5.53
N TYR A 106 -3.95 -4.93 -5.71
CA TYR A 106 -2.86 -4.25 -5.00
C TYR A 106 -3.33 -2.91 -4.43
N LEU A 107 -2.69 -2.55 -3.33
CA LEU A 107 -2.68 -1.19 -2.79
C LEU A 107 -1.28 -0.62 -2.97
N GLU A 108 -1.18 0.63 -3.34
CA GLU A 108 0.10 1.34 -3.42
C GLU A 108 0.07 2.58 -2.54
N GLN A 109 1.01 2.64 -1.60
CA GLN A 109 1.29 3.84 -0.83
C GLN A 109 2.54 4.48 -1.42
N PRO A 110 2.42 5.65 -2.09
CA PRO A 110 3.54 6.28 -2.79
C PRO A 110 4.78 6.41 -1.89
N TYR A 111 5.92 6.04 -2.45
CA TYR A 111 7.24 6.05 -1.79
C TYR A 111 7.39 5.15 -0.56
N GLN A 112 6.40 4.35 -0.23
CA GLN A 112 6.46 3.40 0.88
C GLN A 112 6.44 1.95 0.40
N GLY A 113 5.50 1.58 -0.45
CA GLY A 113 5.44 0.22 -0.97
C GLY A 113 4.16 -0.14 -1.69
N ILE A 114 4.16 -1.37 -2.20
CA ILE A 114 3.03 -2.00 -2.86
C ILE A 114 2.61 -3.21 -2.04
N TYR A 115 1.31 -3.34 -1.79
CA TYR A 115 0.70 -4.32 -0.89
C TYR A 115 -0.31 -5.15 -1.65
N LYS A 116 -0.31 -6.46 -1.40
CA LYS A 116 -1.31 -7.37 -1.97
C LYS A 116 -2.58 -7.33 -1.13
N THR A 117 -3.70 -7.17 -1.78
CA THR A 117 -5.02 -7.19 -1.15
C THR A 117 -5.94 -8.20 -1.86
N ASP A 118 -7.21 -8.22 -1.50
CA ASP A 118 -8.18 -9.11 -2.09
C ASP A 118 -9.21 -8.37 -2.96
N ARG A 119 -9.93 -9.15 -3.74
CA ARG A 119 -11.00 -8.65 -4.61
C ARG A 119 -12.13 -7.99 -3.82
N LYS A 120 -12.46 -8.51 -2.65
CA LYS A 120 -13.56 -8.02 -1.82
C LYS A 120 -13.34 -6.56 -1.40
N LEU A 121 -12.13 -6.21 -0.98
CA LEU A 121 -11.79 -4.81 -0.65
C LEU A 121 -11.91 -3.94 -1.90
N PHE A 122 -11.36 -4.38 -3.03
CA PHE A 122 -11.41 -3.64 -4.29
C PHE A 122 -12.86 -3.37 -4.73
N GLU A 123 -13.73 -4.36 -4.63
CA GLU A 123 -15.15 -4.22 -4.95
C GLU A 123 -15.85 -3.22 -4.02
N ARG A 124 -15.57 -3.26 -2.71
CA ARG A 124 -16.12 -2.29 -1.74
C ARG A 124 -15.72 -0.85 -2.04
N LEU A 125 -14.46 -0.65 -2.47
CA LEU A 125 -13.98 0.68 -2.85
C LEU A 125 -14.64 1.20 -4.14
N ASN A 126 -15.08 0.29 -5.00
CA ASN A 126 -15.69 0.63 -6.28
C ASN A 126 -17.22 0.72 -6.22
N GLU A 127 -17.84 0.41 -5.09
CA GLU A 127 -19.28 0.58 -4.88
C GLU A 127 -19.60 2.08 -4.80
N THR A 128 -20.37 2.53 -5.76
CA THR A 128 -20.98 3.88 -5.78
C THR A 128 -22.41 3.76 -5.25
N ASP A 129 -22.63 4.08 -4.01
CA ASP A 129 -23.99 4.25 -3.46
C ASP A 129 -24.60 5.57 -3.93
#